data_9f0fee8df30a94b2b754a481a6cfffa4
#
_entry.id   9f0fee8df30a94b2b754a481a6cfffa4
#
_cell.length_a   1.000
_cell.length_b   1.000
_cell.length_c   1.000
_cell.angle_alpha   90.00
_cell.angle_beta   90.00
_cell.angle_gamma   90.00
#
_symmetry.space_group_name_H-M   'P 1'
#
loop_
_entity.id
_entity.type
_entity.pdbx_description
1 polymer ?
#
loop_
_entity_poly.entity_id
_entity_poly.type
_entity_poly.pdbx_seq_one_letter_code
_entity_poly.pdbx_strand_id
1 'polypeptide(L)'
;MAVQQHAKTRIAYYYDGDVGNYYYGQGHPMKPHRIRMTHNLLLNYGLYRKLEVYRPIPATFEEMTKYHSDDYMMFLKNIRPDNISDYTKQMQRFNVGEDCPVFDGVFEFCQLSCGGSLAAATKLNCRRADIAINWMGGLHHAKKSEASGFCYSNDIVLAILELLKHHQRVLYVDIDIHHGDGVEEAFYTTDRVMTVSFHKYGEYFPGTGDLKDIGAEKGKYYALNFPLRDGIDDEAYERIFSPVMRKVMESFQPSAIVLQCGADSLTGDRLGCFNLTLRGHGKCVAFLKKFDVPLMLVGGGGYTIRNVSRCWTYETSVAIGTEIANELPYNDYFEYFGPDFKLHIEKSNMTNQNTQDYLEKTMTRLFENLRELPYAPSVQMQPIEPDTLKMLDKSLVEDHLNPDVCLFTVIYFCVCHEAEFFDGGRESARDVQVFFFPCRFFFSFPARELWSYSPENVLFCKILHIAAAVY
;
A
#
# COMPACT_ATOMS: atom_id res chain seq x y z
N MET A 1 -31.33 0.03 12.10
CA MET A 1 -31.01 -1.07 11.17
C MET A 1 -29.61 -1.54 11.54
N ALA A 2 -29.42 -2.80 11.92
CA ALA A 2 -28.09 -3.35 12.16
C ALA A 2 -27.38 -3.44 10.80
N VAL A 3 -26.33 -2.64 10.63
CA VAL A 3 -25.43 -2.76 9.48
C VAL A 3 -24.79 -4.14 9.61
N GLN A 4 -25.11 -5.08 8.70
CA GLN A 4 -24.39 -6.33 8.58
C GLN A 4 -22.91 -5.96 8.31
N GLN A 5 -22.05 -6.17 9.30
CA GLN A 5 -20.63 -6.05 9.10
C GLN A 5 -20.20 -7.06 8.05
N HIS A 6 -19.82 -6.58 6.88
CA HIS A 6 -19.23 -7.43 5.84
C HIS A 6 -17.92 -7.99 6.39
N ALA A 7 -17.87 -9.31 6.58
CA ALA A 7 -16.63 -9.96 6.99
C ALA A 7 -15.60 -9.81 5.87
N LYS A 8 -14.47 -9.14 6.15
CA LYS A 8 -13.34 -9.05 5.23
C LYS A 8 -12.75 -10.45 5.01
N THR A 9 -13.03 -11.04 3.87
CA THR A 9 -12.70 -12.45 3.58
C THR A 9 -11.71 -12.62 2.44
N ARG A 10 -11.61 -11.63 1.53
CA ARG A 10 -10.71 -11.67 0.38
C ARG A 10 -9.40 -10.98 0.74
N ILE A 11 -8.35 -11.79 0.90
CA ILE A 11 -7.06 -11.29 1.34
C ILE A 11 -6.01 -11.62 0.30
N ALA A 12 -5.42 -10.58 -0.30
CA ALA A 12 -4.32 -10.68 -1.23
C ALA A 12 -2.98 -10.58 -0.48
N TYR A 13 -2.05 -11.46 -0.78
CA TYR A 13 -0.70 -11.48 -0.20
C TYR A 13 0.33 -11.46 -1.31
N TYR A 14 1.23 -10.48 -1.25
CA TYR A 14 2.27 -10.26 -2.24
C TYR A 14 3.62 -10.72 -1.71
N TYR A 15 4.30 -11.58 -2.46
CA TYR A 15 5.61 -12.10 -2.10
C TYR A 15 6.42 -12.42 -3.35
N ASP A 16 7.71 -12.11 -3.30
CA ASP A 16 8.70 -12.54 -4.28
C ASP A 16 9.87 -13.26 -3.58
N GLY A 17 10.21 -14.45 -4.04
CA GLY A 17 11.27 -15.28 -3.44
C GLY A 17 12.67 -14.65 -3.54
N ASP A 18 12.87 -13.73 -4.49
CA ASP A 18 14.17 -13.09 -4.67
C ASP A 18 14.46 -12.05 -3.58
N VAL A 19 13.43 -11.53 -2.89
CA VAL A 19 13.59 -10.49 -1.85
C VAL A 19 14.58 -10.91 -0.75
N GLY A 20 14.56 -12.18 -0.36
CA GLY A 20 15.45 -12.72 0.69
C GLY A 20 16.91 -12.88 0.27
N ASN A 21 17.25 -12.68 -1.01
CA ASN A 21 18.62 -12.79 -1.53
C ASN A 21 19.40 -11.48 -1.36
N TYR A 22 18.72 -10.34 -1.22
CA TYR A 22 19.39 -9.06 -1.06
C TYR A 22 20.06 -8.95 0.30
N TYR A 23 21.27 -8.40 0.30
CA TYR A 23 22.12 -8.36 1.48
C TYR A 23 22.75 -6.98 1.65
N TYR A 24 22.39 -6.28 2.71
CA TYR A 24 22.87 -4.91 3.01
C TYR A 24 24.34 -4.84 3.39
N GLY A 25 24.97 -5.95 3.73
CA GLY A 25 26.38 -6.02 4.13
C GLY A 25 26.60 -6.69 5.48
N GLN A 26 27.86 -6.99 5.76
CA GLN A 26 28.25 -7.66 7.00
C GLN A 26 27.97 -6.75 8.21
N GLY A 27 27.32 -7.29 9.22
CA GLY A 27 26.99 -6.57 10.46
C GLY A 27 25.80 -5.63 10.37
N HIS A 28 25.29 -5.32 9.16
CA HIS A 28 24.14 -4.44 9.01
C HIS A 28 22.88 -5.05 9.64
N PRO A 29 22.09 -4.29 10.42
CA PRO A 29 20.92 -4.83 11.13
C PRO A 29 19.77 -5.20 10.20
N MET A 30 19.55 -4.47 9.11
CA MET A 30 18.50 -4.77 8.15
C MET A 30 18.83 -6.03 7.34
N LYS A 31 17.94 -7.02 7.40
CA LYS A 31 18.10 -8.31 6.74
C LYS A 31 16.82 -8.70 5.99
N PRO A 32 16.76 -8.52 4.67
CA PRO A 32 15.62 -8.94 3.84
C PRO A 32 15.27 -10.43 3.96
N HIS A 33 16.22 -11.27 4.38
CA HIS A 33 16.01 -12.70 4.69
C HIS A 33 14.84 -12.95 5.67
N ARG A 34 14.54 -12.01 6.59
CA ARG A 34 13.40 -12.08 7.51
C ARG A 34 12.07 -12.25 6.79
N ILE A 35 11.93 -11.67 5.60
CA ILE A 35 10.71 -11.76 4.77
C ILE A 35 10.54 -13.18 4.25
N ARG A 36 11.64 -13.82 3.81
CA ARG A 36 11.66 -15.23 3.40
C ARG A 36 11.30 -16.16 4.55
N MET A 37 11.84 -15.91 5.74
CA MET A 37 11.49 -16.68 6.95
C MET A 37 10.00 -16.54 7.28
N THR A 38 9.44 -15.33 7.16
CA THR A 38 8.00 -15.07 7.35
C THR A 38 7.17 -15.89 6.37
N HIS A 39 7.50 -15.83 5.09
CA HIS A 39 6.79 -16.58 4.06
C HIS A 39 6.83 -18.09 4.31
N ASN A 40 8.00 -18.61 4.64
CA ASN A 40 8.17 -20.03 4.95
C ASN A 40 7.35 -20.47 6.17
N LEU A 41 7.34 -19.66 7.24
CA LEU A 41 6.55 -19.93 8.43
C LEU A 41 5.03 -19.88 8.13
N LEU A 42 4.59 -18.90 7.35
CA LEU A 42 3.21 -18.76 6.91
C LEU A 42 2.75 -19.97 6.08
N LEU A 43 3.60 -20.50 5.19
CA LEU A 43 3.32 -21.71 4.42
C LEU A 43 3.19 -22.94 5.33
N ASN A 44 4.09 -23.13 6.29
CA ASN A 44 4.08 -24.28 7.18
C ASN A 44 2.91 -24.26 8.19
N TYR A 45 2.40 -23.09 8.56
CA TYR A 45 1.11 -22.98 9.26
C TYR A 45 -0.11 -23.23 8.36
N GLY A 46 0.07 -23.35 7.05
CA GLY A 46 -1.01 -23.57 6.09
C GLY A 46 -1.88 -22.35 5.83
N LEU A 47 -1.45 -21.14 6.24
CA LEU A 47 -2.21 -19.89 6.09
C LEU A 47 -2.43 -19.52 4.62
N TYR A 48 -1.51 -19.88 3.73
CA TYR A 48 -1.61 -19.63 2.29
C TYR A 48 -2.90 -20.16 1.66
N ARG A 49 -3.53 -21.20 2.25
CA ARG A 49 -4.80 -21.77 1.75
C ARG A 49 -5.98 -20.82 1.86
N LYS A 50 -5.85 -19.77 2.66
CA LYS A 50 -6.87 -18.75 2.88
C LYS A 50 -6.48 -17.38 2.30
N LEU A 51 -5.39 -17.34 1.54
CA LEU A 51 -4.85 -16.16 0.90
C LEU A 51 -4.86 -16.32 -0.62
N GLU A 52 -5.07 -15.23 -1.32
CA GLU A 52 -4.71 -15.12 -2.73
C GLU A 52 -3.24 -14.70 -2.80
N VAL A 53 -2.34 -15.61 -3.11
CA VAL A 53 -0.89 -15.37 -3.14
C VAL A 53 -0.48 -14.91 -4.53
N TYR A 54 0.20 -13.77 -4.61
CA TYR A 54 0.64 -13.15 -5.85
C TYR A 54 2.14 -12.88 -5.83
N ARG A 55 2.80 -13.10 -6.95
CA ARG A 55 4.12 -12.54 -7.23
C ARG A 55 3.91 -11.15 -7.85
N PRO A 56 4.39 -10.06 -7.22
CA PRO A 56 4.20 -8.72 -7.78
C PRO A 56 5.07 -8.53 -9.02
N ILE A 57 4.62 -7.66 -9.92
CA ILE A 57 5.45 -7.13 -10.99
C ILE A 57 6.35 -6.07 -10.37
N PRO A 58 7.67 -6.10 -10.56
CA PRO A 58 8.57 -5.05 -10.09
C PRO A 58 8.13 -3.68 -10.61
N ALA A 59 8.13 -2.67 -9.72
CA ALA A 59 7.75 -1.32 -10.13
C ALA A 59 8.68 -0.78 -11.22
N THR A 60 8.13 -0.09 -12.18
CA THR A 60 8.90 0.56 -13.22
C THR A 60 9.53 1.86 -12.71
N PHE A 61 10.55 2.35 -13.42
CA PHE A 61 11.15 3.65 -13.12
C PHE A 61 10.10 4.77 -13.12
N GLU A 62 9.19 4.78 -14.09
CA GLU A 62 8.13 5.76 -14.25
C GLU A 62 7.08 5.69 -13.12
N GLU A 63 6.86 4.53 -12.55
CA GLU A 63 5.99 4.37 -11.38
C GLU A 63 6.66 4.90 -10.12
N MET A 64 7.94 4.64 -9.93
CA MET A 64 8.70 5.11 -8.78
C MET A 64 8.90 6.64 -8.81
N THR A 65 9.07 7.23 -9.98
CA THR A 65 9.24 8.69 -10.16
C THR A 65 7.93 9.47 -10.07
N LYS A 66 6.80 8.83 -9.80
CA LYS A 66 5.58 9.54 -9.38
C LYS A 66 5.73 10.25 -8.03
N TYR A 67 6.67 9.82 -7.22
CA TYR A 67 7.03 10.45 -5.96
C TYR A 67 8.49 10.88 -5.93
N HIS A 68 9.40 9.95 -6.21
CA HIS A 68 10.84 10.21 -6.16
C HIS A 68 11.31 11.06 -7.34
N SER A 69 12.37 11.83 -7.14
CA SER A 69 12.98 12.59 -8.24
C SER A 69 13.69 11.67 -9.24
N ASP A 70 13.64 12.06 -10.51
CA ASP A 70 14.23 11.26 -11.61
C ASP A 70 15.73 11.06 -11.42
N ASP A 71 16.45 12.09 -10.97
CA ASP A 71 17.89 12.03 -10.75
C ASP A 71 18.28 11.09 -9.61
N TYR A 72 17.46 11.02 -8.54
CA TYR A 72 17.66 10.06 -7.44
C TYR A 72 17.39 8.62 -7.89
N MET A 73 16.29 8.38 -8.57
CA MET A 73 15.98 7.03 -9.09
C MET A 73 16.98 6.58 -10.16
N MET A 74 17.45 7.50 -11.00
CA MET A 74 18.50 7.20 -12.00
C MET A 74 19.83 6.87 -11.31
N PHE A 75 20.15 7.57 -10.22
CA PHE A 75 21.32 7.24 -9.39
C PHE A 75 21.21 5.83 -8.81
N LEU A 76 20.09 5.49 -8.16
CA LEU A 76 19.89 4.14 -7.58
C LEU A 76 19.95 3.03 -8.63
N LYS A 77 19.45 3.29 -9.85
CA LYS A 77 19.48 2.37 -10.97
C LYS A 77 20.89 2.06 -11.47
N ASN A 78 21.81 3.02 -11.36
CA ASN A 78 23.14 2.92 -11.94
C ASN A 78 24.24 2.60 -10.91
N ILE A 79 24.01 2.89 -9.64
CA ILE A 79 25.00 2.65 -8.58
C ILE A 79 25.16 1.16 -8.31
N ARG A 80 26.40 0.70 -8.17
CA ARG A 80 26.79 -0.66 -7.82
C ARG A 80 28.03 -0.65 -6.94
N PRO A 81 28.31 -1.71 -6.21
CA PRO A 81 29.52 -1.79 -5.37
C PRO A 81 30.85 -1.57 -6.11
N ASP A 82 30.90 -1.92 -7.40
CA ASP A 82 32.10 -1.79 -8.23
C ASP A 82 32.36 -0.37 -8.78
N ASN A 83 31.33 0.53 -8.75
CA ASN A 83 31.44 1.88 -9.30
C ASN A 83 31.26 3.00 -8.26
N ILE A 84 31.27 2.69 -6.97
CA ILE A 84 31.06 3.65 -5.85
C ILE A 84 31.97 4.88 -5.98
N SER A 85 33.24 4.68 -6.41
CA SER A 85 34.21 5.78 -6.58
C SER A 85 33.73 6.88 -7.51
N ASP A 86 32.96 6.54 -8.54
CA ASP A 86 32.48 7.46 -9.57
C ASP A 86 31.29 8.29 -9.09
N TYR A 87 30.60 7.82 -8.05
CA TYR A 87 29.34 8.38 -7.54
C TYR A 87 29.47 9.07 -6.17
N THR A 88 30.68 9.32 -5.66
CA THR A 88 30.89 9.84 -4.30
C THR A 88 30.05 11.10 -3.98
N LYS A 89 29.93 12.03 -4.92
CA LYS A 89 29.13 13.26 -4.73
C LYS A 89 27.63 12.98 -4.68
N GLN A 90 27.17 12.09 -5.55
CA GLN A 90 25.75 11.69 -5.59
C GLN A 90 25.38 10.90 -4.34
N MET A 91 26.27 10.03 -3.86
CA MET A 91 26.07 9.29 -2.60
C MET A 91 25.86 10.23 -1.42
N GLN A 92 26.70 11.30 -1.30
CA GLN A 92 26.51 12.31 -0.28
C GLN A 92 25.21 13.09 -0.45
N ARG A 93 24.87 13.48 -1.69
CA ARG A 93 23.65 14.22 -2.00
C ARG A 93 22.40 13.44 -1.67
N PHE A 94 22.39 12.14 -1.96
CA PHE A 94 21.23 11.26 -1.81
C PHE A 94 21.24 10.43 -0.52
N ASN A 95 22.20 10.73 0.38
CA ASN A 95 22.36 10.06 1.67
C ASN A 95 22.48 8.53 1.56
N VAL A 96 23.19 8.07 0.53
CA VAL A 96 23.53 6.65 0.34
C VAL A 96 24.98 6.44 0.77
N GLY A 97 25.22 5.54 1.74
CA GLY A 97 26.54 5.33 2.32
C GLY A 97 26.51 4.38 3.50
N GLU A 98 26.57 4.90 4.74
CA GLU A 98 26.70 4.06 5.94
C GLU A 98 25.40 3.34 6.31
N ASP A 99 24.34 4.08 6.63
CA ASP A 99 23.05 3.52 7.04
C ASP A 99 22.26 2.92 5.86
N CYS A 100 22.48 3.45 4.67
CA CYS A 100 21.88 2.98 3.43
C CYS A 100 22.99 2.59 2.45
N PRO A 101 23.66 1.45 2.65
CA PRO A 101 24.81 1.05 1.85
C PRO A 101 24.44 0.69 0.42
N VAL A 102 25.41 0.79 -0.49
CA VAL A 102 25.28 0.25 -1.83
C VAL A 102 25.50 -1.27 -1.78
N PHE A 103 24.56 -2.00 -2.29
CA PHE A 103 24.66 -3.47 -2.45
C PHE A 103 24.17 -3.89 -3.84
N ASP A 104 24.55 -5.11 -4.24
CA ASP A 104 24.14 -5.65 -5.54
C ASP A 104 22.62 -5.80 -5.60
N GLY A 105 22.00 -5.16 -6.61
CA GLY A 105 20.58 -5.22 -6.83
C GLY A 105 19.75 -4.26 -5.95
N VAL A 106 20.34 -3.17 -5.43
CA VAL A 106 19.62 -2.18 -4.61
C VAL A 106 18.38 -1.62 -5.32
N PHE A 107 18.48 -1.35 -6.62
CA PHE A 107 17.35 -0.83 -7.39
C PHE A 107 16.26 -1.88 -7.58
N GLU A 108 16.65 -3.10 -7.91
CA GLU A 108 15.72 -4.24 -8.04
C GLU A 108 15.01 -4.54 -6.72
N PHE A 109 15.70 -4.45 -5.59
CA PHE A 109 15.08 -4.54 -4.26
C PHE A 109 14.00 -3.46 -4.06
N CYS A 110 14.31 -2.20 -4.43
CA CYS A 110 13.34 -1.11 -4.42
C CYS A 110 12.13 -1.39 -5.33
N GLN A 111 12.38 -1.91 -6.53
CA GLN A 111 11.33 -2.27 -7.49
C GLN A 111 10.39 -3.35 -6.95
N LEU A 112 10.92 -4.37 -6.26
CA LEU A 112 10.10 -5.43 -5.66
C LEU A 112 9.23 -4.91 -4.52
N SER A 113 9.81 -4.12 -3.61
CA SER A 113 9.09 -3.51 -2.50
C SER A 113 7.97 -2.60 -3.01
N CYS A 114 8.29 -1.66 -3.91
CA CYS A 114 7.32 -0.72 -4.49
C CYS A 114 6.27 -1.44 -5.34
N GLY A 115 6.67 -2.42 -6.15
CA GLY A 115 5.76 -3.19 -6.99
C GLY A 115 4.72 -3.96 -6.18
N GLY A 116 5.13 -4.55 -5.05
CA GLY A 116 4.21 -5.22 -4.13
C GLY A 116 3.17 -4.27 -3.55
N SER A 117 3.60 -3.08 -3.10
CA SER A 117 2.71 -2.08 -2.50
C SER A 117 1.78 -1.43 -3.53
N LEU A 118 2.27 -1.14 -4.74
CA LEU A 118 1.44 -0.65 -5.86
C LEU A 118 0.39 -1.68 -6.28
N ALA A 119 0.78 -2.96 -6.40
CA ALA A 119 -0.15 -4.03 -6.75
C ALA A 119 -1.21 -4.24 -5.66
N ALA A 120 -0.82 -4.14 -4.37
CA ALA A 120 -1.73 -4.19 -3.24
C ALA A 120 -2.77 -3.06 -3.30
N ALA A 121 -2.31 -1.81 -3.49
CA ALA A 121 -3.19 -0.64 -3.62
C ALA A 121 -4.14 -0.77 -4.81
N THR A 122 -3.65 -1.19 -5.97
CA THR A 122 -4.45 -1.43 -7.18
C THR A 122 -5.52 -2.50 -6.94
N LYS A 123 -5.17 -3.59 -6.25
CA LYS A 123 -6.12 -4.68 -5.93
C LYS A 123 -7.26 -4.18 -5.03
N LEU A 124 -6.94 -3.32 -4.05
CA LEU A 124 -7.93 -2.68 -3.17
C LEU A 124 -8.79 -1.68 -3.95
N ASN A 125 -8.22 -0.84 -4.80
CA ASN A 125 -8.94 0.10 -5.68
C ASN A 125 -9.96 -0.62 -6.57
N CYS A 126 -9.58 -1.77 -7.13
CA CYS A 126 -10.46 -2.60 -7.94
C CYS A 126 -11.51 -3.37 -7.11
N ARG A 127 -11.53 -3.23 -5.78
CA ARG A 127 -12.40 -3.97 -4.86
C ARG A 127 -12.33 -5.49 -5.04
N ARG A 128 -11.14 -6.00 -5.45
CA ARG A 128 -10.86 -7.43 -5.61
C ARG A 128 -10.24 -8.07 -4.38
N ALA A 129 -9.88 -7.27 -3.38
CA ALA A 129 -9.50 -7.70 -2.05
C ALA A 129 -10.08 -6.73 -1.02
N ASP A 130 -10.28 -7.22 0.20
CA ASP A 130 -10.71 -6.43 1.36
C ASP A 130 -9.49 -6.06 2.22
N ILE A 131 -8.49 -6.94 2.22
CA ILE A 131 -7.17 -6.73 2.84
C ILE A 131 -6.09 -7.10 1.82
N ALA A 132 -5.04 -6.30 1.72
CA ALA A 132 -3.87 -6.59 0.91
C ALA A 132 -2.60 -6.50 1.77
N ILE A 133 -1.69 -7.47 1.65
CA ILE A 133 -0.51 -7.62 2.51
C ILE A 133 0.75 -7.62 1.65
N ASN A 134 1.71 -6.75 1.99
CA ASN A 134 3.04 -6.72 1.39
C ASN A 134 4.12 -6.58 2.48
N TRP A 135 4.63 -7.71 3.01
CA TRP A 135 5.70 -7.69 4.02
C TRP A 135 7.06 -7.26 3.47
N MET A 136 7.22 -7.14 2.14
CA MET A 136 8.43 -6.61 1.49
C MET A 136 8.49 -5.07 1.52
N GLY A 137 7.37 -4.41 1.79
CA GLY A 137 7.23 -2.96 1.86
C GLY A 137 7.33 -2.42 3.30
N GLY A 138 6.84 -1.21 3.49
CA GLY A 138 6.84 -0.53 4.77
C GLY A 138 8.07 0.36 4.99
N LEU A 139 8.75 0.77 3.93
CA LEU A 139 10.01 1.54 3.98
C LEU A 139 9.74 3.03 4.14
N HIS A 140 9.30 3.43 5.33
CA HIS A 140 8.69 4.71 5.65
C HIS A 140 9.65 5.91 5.76
N HIS A 141 10.97 5.68 5.83
CA HIS A 141 11.94 6.75 6.00
C HIS A 141 12.44 7.38 4.70
N ALA A 142 12.32 6.69 3.56
CA ALA A 142 12.80 7.21 2.30
C ALA A 142 12.09 8.52 1.92
N LYS A 143 12.88 9.53 1.56
CA LYS A 143 12.40 10.84 1.13
C LYS A 143 12.28 10.92 -0.39
N LYS A 144 11.75 12.04 -0.89
CA LYS A 144 11.62 12.27 -2.34
C LYS A 144 12.94 12.11 -3.08
N SER A 145 14.05 12.59 -2.53
CA SER A 145 15.35 12.65 -3.19
C SER A 145 16.50 12.17 -2.32
N GLU A 146 16.23 11.34 -1.31
CA GLU A 146 17.30 10.76 -0.48
C GLU A 146 16.86 9.47 0.21
N ALA A 147 17.83 8.61 0.49
CA ALA A 147 17.68 7.44 1.34
C ALA A 147 17.77 7.85 2.82
N SER A 148 17.12 7.11 3.69
CA SER A 148 17.15 7.34 5.12
C SER A 148 16.73 6.07 5.86
N GLY A 149 17.31 5.82 7.06
CA GLY A 149 16.85 4.74 7.95
C GLY A 149 16.71 3.38 7.26
N PHE A 150 17.72 2.97 6.48
CA PHE A 150 17.75 1.74 5.69
C PHE A 150 16.75 1.68 4.53
N CYS A 151 16.00 2.77 4.26
CA CYS A 151 15.00 2.87 3.22
C CYS A 151 15.56 3.67 2.02
N TYR A 152 15.43 3.12 0.82
CA TYR A 152 15.86 3.77 -0.43
C TYR A 152 14.69 4.37 -1.20
N SER A 153 13.58 3.66 -1.27
CA SER A 153 12.34 4.10 -1.93
C SER A 153 11.16 3.94 -0.98
N ASN A 154 10.22 4.88 -1.04
CA ASN A 154 9.04 4.89 -0.17
C ASN A 154 7.85 4.24 -0.89
N ASP A 155 7.73 2.94 -0.73
CA ASP A 155 6.65 2.15 -1.29
C ASP A 155 5.28 2.55 -0.72
N ILE A 156 5.23 3.04 0.54
CA ILE A 156 4.00 3.48 1.20
C ILE A 156 3.45 4.72 0.51
N VAL A 157 4.30 5.72 0.26
CA VAL A 157 3.88 6.95 -0.43
C VAL A 157 3.34 6.62 -1.82
N LEU A 158 4.04 5.75 -2.57
CA LEU A 158 3.59 5.33 -3.90
C LEU A 158 2.23 4.60 -3.83
N ALA A 159 2.04 3.72 -2.87
CA ALA A 159 0.76 3.02 -2.66
C ALA A 159 -0.37 3.98 -2.27
N ILE A 160 -0.10 4.96 -1.38
CA ILE A 160 -1.11 5.96 -1.01
C ILE A 160 -1.48 6.82 -2.21
N LEU A 161 -0.51 7.25 -3.04
CA LEU A 161 -0.79 7.97 -4.29
C LEU A 161 -1.68 7.14 -5.23
N GLU A 162 -1.46 5.82 -5.31
CA GLU A 162 -2.31 4.92 -6.09
C GLU A 162 -3.73 4.82 -5.49
N LEU A 163 -3.85 4.69 -4.16
CA LEU A 163 -5.15 4.67 -3.47
C LEU A 163 -5.93 5.97 -3.68
N LEU A 164 -5.25 7.12 -3.67
CA LEU A 164 -5.87 8.44 -3.86
C LEU A 164 -6.51 8.65 -5.24
N LYS A 165 -6.26 7.78 -6.22
CA LYS A 165 -6.98 7.79 -7.50
C LYS A 165 -8.45 7.40 -7.36
N HIS A 166 -8.77 6.60 -6.35
CA HIS A 166 -10.12 6.06 -6.12
C HIS A 166 -10.68 6.39 -4.73
N HIS A 167 -9.82 6.79 -3.78
CA HIS A 167 -10.18 7.12 -2.41
C HIS A 167 -9.98 8.61 -2.16
N GLN A 168 -10.99 9.27 -1.60
CA GLN A 168 -10.90 10.70 -1.27
C GLN A 168 -9.97 10.95 -0.10
N ARG A 169 -10.01 10.06 0.90
CA ARG A 169 -9.25 10.14 2.15
C ARG A 169 -8.59 8.80 2.44
N VAL A 170 -7.29 8.85 2.64
CA VAL A 170 -6.49 7.67 3.01
C VAL A 170 -5.87 7.92 4.38
N LEU A 171 -6.04 6.96 5.29
CA LEU A 171 -5.42 6.98 6.60
C LEU A 171 -4.15 6.13 6.57
N TYR A 172 -3.04 6.71 6.94
CA TYR A 172 -1.79 6.01 7.24
C TYR A 172 -1.61 5.89 8.74
N VAL A 173 -1.35 4.67 9.21
CA VAL A 173 -1.07 4.35 10.61
C VAL A 173 0.26 3.65 10.69
N ASP A 174 1.13 4.10 11.59
CA ASP A 174 2.48 3.60 11.76
C ASP A 174 2.68 3.10 13.21
N ILE A 175 3.01 1.82 13.36
CA ILE A 175 3.30 1.18 14.64
C ILE A 175 4.73 0.65 14.75
N ASP A 176 5.60 1.06 13.81
CA ASP A 176 7.04 0.96 13.92
C ASP A 176 7.52 1.72 15.18
N ILE A 177 8.67 1.35 15.72
CA ILE A 177 9.22 2.13 16.84
C ILE A 177 9.74 3.50 16.40
N HIS A 178 10.10 3.63 15.11
CA HIS A 178 10.58 4.89 14.54
C HIS A 178 9.42 5.72 13.99
N HIS A 179 9.55 7.04 14.06
CA HIS A 179 8.60 7.95 13.42
C HIS A 179 8.58 7.74 11.89
N GLY A 180 7.41 7.60 11.30
CA GLY A 180 7.22 7.47 9.85
C GLY A 180 7.41 8.80 9.10
N ASP A 181 8.58 9.40 9.24
CA ASP A 181 8.91 10.75 8.83
C ASP A 181 8.83 10.97 7.32
N GLY A 182 9.22 9.99 6.50
CA GLY A 182 9.14 10.09 5.05
C GLY A 182 7.72 10.13 4.52
N VAL A 183 6.81 9.38 5.15
CA VAL A 183 5.39 9.40 4.77
C VAL A 183 4.72 10.67 5.28
N GLU A 184 4.99 11.10 6.52
CA GLU A 184 4.48 12.35 7.06
C GLU A 184 4.91 13.53 6.20
N GLU A 185 6.19 13.63 5.85
CA GLU A 185 6.73 14.70 4.99
C GLU A 185 6.03 14.75 3.62
N ALA A 186 5.81 13.60 2.99
CA ALA A 186 5.18 13.52 1.67
C ALA A 186 3.76 14.08 1.65
N PHE A 187 3.04 13.98 2.77
CA PHE A 187 1.62 14.37 2.87
C PHE A 187 1.39 15.51 3.86
N TYR A 188 2.42 16.22 4.29
CA TYR A 188 2.37 17.22 5.36
C TYR A 188 1.45 18.41 5.07
N THR A 189 1.20 18.71 3.79
CA THR A 189 0.41 19.87 3.35
C THR A 189 -0.94 19.51 2.73
N THR A 190 -1.38 18.25 2.81
CA THR A 190 -2.66 17.79 2.24
C THR A 190 -3.63 17.34 3.31
N ASP A 191 -4.91 17.61 3.10
CA ASP A 191 -6.04 17.14 3.90
C ASP A 191 -6.60 15.78 3.44
N ARG A 192 -6.06 15.23 2.33
CA ARG A 192 -6.51 13.95 1.78
C ARG A 192 -5.86 12.73 2.41
N VAL A 193 -4.74 12.92 3.09
CA VAL A 193 -4.04 11.87 3.82
C VAL A 193 -3.83 12.31 5.25
N MET A 194 -4.27 11.49 6.20
CA MET A 194 -3.94 11.66 7.60
C MET A 194 -2.88 10.64 7.98
N THR A 195 -1.80 11.10 8.61
CA THR A 195 -0.72 10.27 9.13
C THR A 195 -0.83 10.19 10.65
N VAL A 196 -0.79 8.98 11.20
CA VAL A 196 -0.83 8.72 12.63
C VAL A 196 0.33 7.81 12.99
N SER A 197 1.27 8.28 13.80
CA SER A 197 2.47 7.53 14.17
C SER A 197 2.61 7.43 15.69
N PHE A 198 2.82 6.19 16.19
CA PHE A 198 3.07 5.88 17.59
C PHE A 198 4.52 5.42 17.74
N HIS A 199 5.43 6.30 18.11
CA HIS A 199 6.86 6.06 18.00
C HIS A 199 7.65 6.52 19.23
N LYS A 200 8.84 5.96 19.37
CA LYS A 200 9.83 6.45 20.35
C LYS A 200 10.31 7.83 19.92
N TYR A 201 10.30 8.76 20.87
CA TYR A 201 10.73 10.15 20.67
C TYR A 201 11.78 10.59 21.69
N GLY A 202 12.64 11.52 21.29
CA GLY A 202 13.75 12.07 22.07
C GLY A 202 15.08 11.84 21.35
N GLU A 203 16.13 11.46 22.10
CA GLU A 203 17.42 11.07 21.51
C GLU A 203 17.31 9.70 20.82
N TYR A 204 16.57 9.66 19.72
CA TYR A 204 16.27 8.46 18.94
C TYR A 204 16.04 8.83 17.48
N PHE A 205 16.46 7.96 16.55
CA PHE A 205 16.26 8.17 15.12
C PHE A 205 14.74 8.19 14.78
N PRO A 206 14.27 9.03 13.86
CA PRO A 206 14.98 10.06 13.10
C PRO A 206 15.05 11.43 13.81
N GLY A 207 14.56 11.59 15.03
CA GLY A 207 14.54 12.82 15.80
C GLY A 207 13.36 13.75 15.51
N THR A 208 12.42 13.31 14.66
CA THR A 208 11.18 14.01 14.27
C THR A 208 9.97 13.37 14.91
N GLY A 209 8.76 13.93 14.73
CA GLY A 209 7.52 13.39 15.27
C GLY A 209 7.18 13.90 16.67
N ASP A 210 7.46 15.18 16.96
CA ASP A 210 6.98 15.83 18.19
C ASP A 210 5.45 15.93 18.18
N LEU A 211 4.85 15.96 19.36
CA LEU A 211 3.40 16.18 19.53
C LEU A 211 2.89 17.47 18.87
N LYS A 212 3.80 18.42 18.60
CA LYS A 212 3.52 19.70 17.95
C LYS A 212 3.60 19.64 16.42
N ASP A 213 4.11 18.56 15.87
CA ASP A 213 4.18 18.34 14.43
C ASP A 213 2.79 17.87 13.97
N ILE A 214 2.00 18.83 13.50
CA ILE A 214 0.55 18.67 13.24
C ILE A 214 0.16 18.84 11.77
N GLY A 215 1.14 18.95 10.87
CA GLY A 215 0.89 19.30 9.47
C GLY A 215 0.91 20.81 9.22
N ALA A 216 0.89 21.19 7.96
CA ALA A 216 0.94 22.58 7.52
C ALA A 216 -0.09 22.87 6.42
N GLU A 217 -0.42 24.16 6.22
CA GLU A 217 -1.34 24.61 5.18
C GLU A 217 -2.70 23.89 5.25
N LYS A 218 -3.12 23.23 4.16
CA LYS A 218 -4.34 22.42 4.12
C LYS A 218 -4.20 21.13 4.95
N GLY A 219 -2.98 20.66 5.16
CA GLY A 219 -2.67 19.47 5.97
C GLY A 219 -2.58 19.75 7.47
N LYS A 220 -2.83 20.97 7.94
CA LYS A 220 -2.79 21.29 9.36
C LYS A 220 -3.82 20.47 10.13
N TYR A 221 -3.37 19.80 11.20
CA TYR A 221 -4.09 18.83 12.02
C TYR A 221 -4.31 17.43 11.38
N TYR A 222 -3.71 17.17 10.20
CA TYR A 222 -3.75 15.87 9.55
C TYR A 222 -2.48 15.02 9.78
N ALA A 223 -1.51 15.54 10.53
CA ALA A 223 -0.40 14.75 11.10
C ALA A 223 -0.61 14.60 12.61
N LEU A 224 -0.67 13.35 13.08
CA LEU A 224 -0.84 13.01 14.48
C LEU A 224 0.36 12.19 14.96
N ASN A 225 1.11 12.75 15.88
CA ASN A 225 2.30 12.14 16.46
C ASN A 225 2.06 11.82 17.93
N PHE A 226 2.20 10.54 18.30
CA PHE A 226 2.17 10.09 19.68
C PHE A 226 3.59 9.75 20.12
N PRO A 227 4.36 10.71 20.65
CA PRO A 227 5.70 10.45 21.14
C PRO A 227 5.67 9.58 22.38
N LEU A 228 6.43 8.51 22.37
CA LEU A 228 6.50 7.51 23.45
C LEU A 228 7.91 7.43 24.05
N ARG A 229 7.99 6.86 25.25
CA ARG A 229 9.21 6.58 25.98
C ARG A 229 9.48 5.08 26.00
N ASP A 230 10.66 4.69 26.47
CA ASP A 230 11.08 3.30 26.56
C ASP A 230 10.10 2.43 27.35
N GLY A 231 10.07 1.17 27.00
CA GLY A 231 9.45 0.10 27.78
C GLY A 231 7.93 0.06 27.72
N ILE A 232 7.27 0.74 26.79
CA ILE A 232 5.81 0.64 26.67
C ILE A 232 5.41 -0.82 26.37
N ASP A 233 4.43 -1.33 27.12
CA ASP A 233 3.92 -2.69 27.03
C ASP A 233 2.54 -2.75 26.35
N ASP A 234 2.06 -3.97 26.09
CA ASP A 234 0.79 -4.22 25.40
C ASP A 234 -0.40 -3.50 26.04
N GLU A 235 -0.47 -3.47 27.38
CA GLU A 235 -1.60 -2.88 28.11
C GLU A 235 -1.62 -1.36 27.98
N ALA A 236 -0.46 -0.73 28.12
CA ALA A 236 -0.33 0.72 27.96
C ALA A 236 -0.56 1.13 26.51
N TYR A 237 -0.04 0.35 25.57
CA TYR A 237 -0.20 0.63 24.13
C TYR A 237 -1.67 0.50 23.70
N GLU A 238 -2.38 -0.54 24.11
CA GLU A 238 -3.81 -0.71 23.80
C GLU A 238 -4.67 0.43 24.36
N ARG A 239 -4.33 0.92 25.59
CA ARG A 239 -5.04 2.04 26.25
C ARG A 239 -4.94 3.36 25.46
N ILE A 240 -3.89 3.54 24.68
CA ILE A 240 -3.75 4.75 23.84
C ILE A 240 -4.18 4.49 22.41
N PHE A 241 -3.77 3.38 21.79
CA PHE A 241 -4.04 3.08 20.40
C PHE A 241 -5.55 3.03 20.08
N SER A 242 -6.30 2.26 20.84
CA SER A 242 -7.72 2.04 20.57
C SER A 242 -8.57 3.32 20.68
N PRO A 243 -8.44 4.17 21.71
CA PRO A 243 -9.18 5.43 21.78
C PRO A 243 -8.76 6.44 20.73
N VAL A 244 -7.44 6.58 20.48
CA VAL A 244 -6.93 7.52 19.45
C VAL A 244 -7.45 7.11 18.08
N MET A 245 -7.28 5.85 17.68
CA MET A 245 -7.72 5.37 16.39
C MET A 245 -9.24 5.43 16.20
N ARG A 246 -10.02 5.18 17.27
CA ARG A 246 -11.47 5.37 17.20
C ARG A 246 -11.82 6.83 16.89
N LYS A 247 -11.18 7.76 17.57
CA LYS A 247 -11.41 9.20 17.35
C LYS A 247 -10.97 9.65 15.97
N VAL A 248 -9.83 9.14 15.48
CA VAL A 248 -9.36 9.36 14.11
C VAL A 248 -10.38 8.88 13.10
N MET A 249 -10.87 7.64 13.23
CA MET A 249 -11.87 7.08 12.33
C MET A 249 -13.19 7.86 12.32
N GLU A 250 -13.62 8.36 13.49
CA GLU A 250 -14.81 9.20 13.62
C GLU A 250 -14.63 10.57 12.96
N SER A 251 -13.47 11.21 13.16
CA SER A 251 -13.23 12.59 12.72
C SER A 251 -12.79 12.67 11.26
N PHE A 252 -11.88 11.80 10.82
CA PHE A 252 -11.33 11.83 9.46
C PHE A 252 -12.16 11.04 8.46
N GLN A 253 -12.82 9.96 8.88
CA GLN A 253 -13.66 9.09 8.04
C GLN A 253 -12.93 8.63 6.76
N PRO A 254 -11.81 7.92 6.87
CA PRO A 254 -11.04 7.46 5.72
C PRO A 254 -11.83 6.43 4.91
N SER A 255 -11.58 6.37 3.61
CA SER A 255 -12.14 5.35 2.72
C SER A 255 -11.16 4.21 2.41
N ALA A 256 -9.90 4.33 2.85
CA ALA A 256 -8.89 3.28 2.86
C ALA A 256 -7.90 3.49 4.01
N ILE A 257 -7.31 2.41 4.51
CA ILE A 257 -6.32 2.43 5.59
C ILE A 257 -5.06 1.71 5.11
N VAL A 258 -3.90 2.30 5.38
CA VAL A 258 -2.58 1.68 5.25
C VAL A 258 -1.95 1.59 6.62
N LEU A 259 -1.66 0.38 7.09
CA LEU A 259 -1.00 0.11 8.37
C LEU A 259 0.43 -0.39 8.12
N GLN A 260 1.40 0.36 8.60
CA GLN A 260 2.80 -0.07 8.68
C GLN A 260 3.00 -0.85 9.99
N CYS A 261 3.46 -2.08 9.84
CA CYS A 261 3.60 -3.08 10.91
C CYS A 261 5.07 -3.34 11.25
N GLY A 262 5.88 -2.29 11.40
CA GLY A 262 7.27 -2.44 11.82
C GLY A 262 7.38 -3.24 13.12
N ALA A 263 8.18 -4.29 13.09
CA ALA A 263 8.30 -5.25 14.18
C ALA A 263 9.44 -4.93 15.15
N ASP A 264 10.07 -3.79 15.03
CA ASP A 264 11.09 -3.27 15.94
C ASP A 264 10.49 -2.65 17.22
N SER A 265 9.19 -2.44 17.25
CA SER A 265 8.43 -2.12 18.47
C SER A 265 8.23 -3.31 19.41
N LEU A 266 8.60 -4.52 18.99
CA LEU A 266 8.53 -5.72 19.81
C LEU A 266 9.63 -5.78 20.87
N THR A 267 9.31 -6.46 21.97
CA THR A 267 10.29 -6.80 23.00
C THR A 267 11.46 -7.59 22.41
N GLY A 268 12.67 -7.28 22.90
CA GLY A 268 13.88 -7.98 22.49
C GLY A 268 14.32 -7.70 21.04
N ASP A 269 13.85 -6.62 20.43
CA ASP A 269 14.41 -6.15 19.17
C ASP A 269 15.84 -5.65 19.35
N ARG A 270 16.65 -5.75 18.29
CA ARG A 270 18.07 -5.37 18.34
C ARG A 270 18.28 -3.86 18.48
N LEU A 271 17.41 -3.05 17.87
CA LEU A 271 17.49 -1.59 17.88
C LEU A 271 16.37 -0.96 18.71
N GLY A 272 15.25 -1.67 18.86
CA GLY A 272 14.07 -1.16 19.54
C GLY A 272 14.19 -1.18 21.08
N CYS A 273 13.42 -0.32 21.72
CA CYS A 273 13.36 -0.17 23.19
C CYS A 273 11.92 -0.23 23.74
N PHE A 274 10.97 -0.74 22.95
CA PHE A 274 9.61 -1.04 23.41
C PHE A 274 9.49 -2.47 23.93
N ASN A 275 8.40 -2.78 24.58
CA ASN A 275 8.16 -4.06 25.24
C ASN A 275 6.85 -4.71 24.79
N LEU A 276 6.48 -4.50 23.51
CA LEU A 276 5.28 -5.12 22.94
C LEU A 276 5.51 -6.60 22.66
N THR A 277 4.46 -7.38 22.84
CA THR A 277 4.43 -8.77 22.35
C THR A 277 3.71 -8.86 21.01
N LEU A 278 3.75 -10.04 20.38
CA LEU A 278 2.99 -10.28 19.16
C LEU A 278 1.49 -10.03 19.33
N ARG A 279 0.98 -10.32 20.55
CA ARG A 279 -0.44 -10.14 20.85
C ARG A 279 -0.82 -8.67 20.89
N GLY A 280 0.01 -7.83 21.51
CA GLY A 280 -0.20 -6.37 21.54
C GLY A 280 -0.16 -5.78 20.13
N HIS A 281 0.85 -6.18 19.36
CA HIS A 281 1.03 -5.76 17.96
C HIS A 281 -0.15 -6.21 17.07
N GLY A 282 -0.53 -7.47 17.13
CA GLY A 282 -1.67 -8.00 16.39
C GLY A 282 -3.04 -7.42 16.80
N LYS A 283 -3.18 -6.88 18.04
CA LYS A 283 -4.39 -6.15 18.45
C LYS A 283 -4.61 -4.89 17.63
N CYS A 284 -3.54 -4.23 17.18
CA CYS A 284 -3.63 -3.06 16.30
C CYS A 284 -4.25 -3.45 14.95
N VAL A 285 -3.77 -4.54 14.35
CA VAL A 285 -4.34 -5.11 13.12
C VAL A 285 -5.82 -5.50 13.34
N ALA A 286 -6.11 -6.23 14.42
CA ALA A 286 -7.47 -6.66 14.76
C ALA A 286 -8.42 -5.48 14.96
N PHE A 287 -7.93 -4.38 15.55
CA PHE A 287 -8.72 -3.17 15.77
C PHE A 287 -9.09 -2.49 14.45
N LEU A 288 -8.10 -2.26 13.57
CA LEU A 288 -8.35 -1.60 12.28
C LEU A 288 -9.14 -2.47 11.31
N LYS A 289 -8.99 -3.79 11.38
CA LYS A 289 -9.78 -4.74 10.60
C LYS A 289 -11.29 -4.63 10.86
N LYS A 290 -11.71 -4.17 12.05
CA LYS A 290 -13.14 -4.04 12.41
C LYS A 290 -13.87 -2.95 11.62
N PHE A 291 -13.15 -1.99 11.08
CA PHE A 291 -13.75 -0.96 10.24
C PHE A 291 -13.99 -1.50 8.83
N ASP A 292 -15.12 -1.15 8.26
CA ASP A 292 -15.53 -1.63 6.92
C ASP A 292 -14.93 -0.75 5.81
N VAL A 293 -13.60 -0.68 5.78
CA VAL A 293 -12.83 0.02 4.74
C VAL A 293 -11.67 -0.87 4.27
N PRO A 294 -11.23 -0.77 3.01
CA PRO A 294 -10.06 -1.47 2.52
C PRO A 294 -8.85 -1.25 3.40
N LEU A 295 -8.13 -2.34 3.72
CA LEU A 295 -6.97 -2.31 4.62
C LEU A 295 -5.74 -2.86 3.90
N MET A 296 -4.68 -2.09 3.86
CA MET A 296 -3.36 -2.51 3.39
C MET A 296 -2.44 -2.69 4.59
N LEU A 297 -1.76 -3.84 4.67
CA LEU A 297 -0.73 -4.12 5.66
C LEU A 297 0.63 -4.15 4.96
N VAL A 298 1.58 -3.41 5.47
CA VAL A 298 2.96 -3.41 4.99
C VAL A 298 3.93 -3.74 6.10
N GLY A 299 5.13 -4.19 5.75
CA GLY A 299 6.18 -4.49 6.69
C GLY A 299 6.70 -3.25 7.41
N GLY A 300 8.00 -3.12 7.48
CA GLY A 300 8.69 -2.02 8.15
C GLY A 300 9.99 -2.47 8.82
N GLY A 301 10.36 -1.84 9.92
CA GLY A 301 11.51 -2.22 10.73
C GLY A 301 11.38 -3.59 11.38
N GLY A 302 12.34 -3.93 12.19
CA GLY A 302 12.46 -5.23 12.88
C GLY A 302 13.79 -5.91 12.60
N TYR A 303 14.61 -6.04 13.64
CA TYR A 303 16.02 -6.38 13.50
C TYR A 303 16.40 -7.66 14.27
N THR A 304 15.50 -8.18 15.07
CA THR A 304 15.54 -9.54 15.61
C THR A 304 14.70 -10.43 14.69
N ILE A 305 15.31 -10.92 13.62
CA ILE A 305 14.62 -11.53 12.45
C ILE A 305 13.67 -12.67 12.78
N ARG A 306 13.99 -13.49 13.80
CA ARG A 306 13.08 -14.54 14.29
C ARG A 306 11.78 -13.99 14.88
N ASN A 307 11.83 -12.84 15.54
CA ASN A 307 10.66 -12.20 16.11
C ASN A 307 9.83 -11.49 15.04
N VAL A 308 10.48 -10.89 14.04
CA VAL A 308 9.81 -10.33 12.85
C VAL A 308 8.99 -11.40 12.12
N SER A 309 9.60 -12.55 11.86
CA SER A 309 8.92 -13.66 11.17
C SER A 309 7.72 -14.17 11.97
N ARG A 310 7.85 -14.28 13.28
CA ARG A 310 6.74 -14.63 14.18
C ARG A 310 5.62 -13.59 14.10
N CYS A 311 5.98 -12.29 14.18
CA CYS A 311 5.03 -11.18 14.23
C CYS A 311 4.19 -11.11 12.95
N TRP A 312 4.82 -11.02 11.80
CA TRP A 312 4.10 -10.88 10.53
C TRP A 312 3.31 -12.14 10.17
N THR A 313 3.77 -13.34 10.60
CA THR A 313 2.96 -14.56 10.50
C THR A 313 1.72 -14.50 11.39
N TYR A 314 1.88 -14.05 12.63
CA TYR A 314 0.74 -13.87 13.55
C TYR A 314 -0.24 -12.81 13.04
N GLU A 315 0.25 -11.67 12.58
CA GLU A 315 -0.59 -10.61 12.01
C GLU A 315 -1.33 -11.05 10.75
N THR A 316 -0.68 -11.85 9.90
CA THR A 316 -1.35 -12.51 8.77
C THR A 316 -2.49 -13.40 9.26
N SER A 317 -2.27 -14.18 10.32
CA SER A 317 -3.33 -15.03 10.91
C SER A 317 -4.50 -14.22 11.47
N VAL A 318 -4.22 -13.08 12.08
CA VAL A 318 -5.22 -12.11 12.57
C VAL A 318 -5.99 -11.49 11.41
N ALA A 319 -5.29 -11.10 10.34
CA ALA A 319 -5.92 -10.57 9.12
C ALA A 319 -6.88 -11.59 8.50
N ILE A 320 -6.48 -12.85 8.41
CA ILE A 320 -7.31 -13.96 7.92
C ILE A 320 -8.46 -14.28 8.90
N GLY A 321 -8.30 -14.01 10.19
CA GLY A 321 -9.23 -14.42 11.23
C GLY A 321 -9.09 -15.91 11.57
N THR A 322 -7.86 -16.42 11.59
CA THR A 322 -7.56 -17.81 11.87
C THR A 322 -6.61 -17.90 13.05
N GLU A 323 -7.00 -18.63 14.07
CA GLU A 323 -6.10 -18.96 15.17
C GLU A 323 -5.05 -19.98 14.71
N ILE A 324 -3.81 -19.78 15.13
CA ILE A 324 -2.69 -20.67 14.86
C ILE A 324 -2.08 -21.17 16.17
N ALA A 325 -1.51 -22.36 16.12
CA ALA A 325 -0.90 -22.99 17.28
C ALA A 325 0.30 -22.17 17.77
N ASN A 326 0.52 -22.17 19.08
CA ASN A 326 1.71 -21.55 19.68
C ASN A 326 2.99 -22.35 19.40
N GLU A 327 2.87 -23.67 19.28
CA GLU A 327 3.99 -24.51 18.84
C GLU A 327 4.26 -24.28 17.35
N LEU A 328 5.49 -23.92 17.02
CA LEU A 328 5.87 -23.66 15.64
C LEU A 328 5.89 -24.99 14.83
N PRO A 329 5.30 -25.01 13.64
CA PRO A 329 5.47 -26.15 12.75
C PRO A 329 6.93 -26.25 12.32
N TYR A 330 7.38 -27.48 12.06
CA TYR A 330 8.70 -27.70 11.47
C TYR A 330 8.79 -26.97 10.13
N ASN A 331 9.87 -26.26 9.91
CA ASN A 331 10.09 -25.42 8.75
C ASN A 331 11.58 -25.31 8.42
N ASP A 332 11.92 -24.77 7.24
CA ASP A 332 13.31 -24.71 6.76
C ASP A 332 14.22 -23.84 7.65
N TYR A 333 13.64 -22.97 8.47
CA TYR A 333 14.37 -22.04 9.36
C TYR A 333 14.12 -22.36 10.84
N PHE A 334 13.71 -23.59 11.16
CA PHE A 334 13.27 -23.97 12.50
C PHE A 334 14.30 -23.64 13.58
N GLU A 335 15.60 -23.86 13.31
CA GLU A 335 16.70 -23.60 14.25
C GLU A 335 16.79 -22.12 14.67
N TYR A 336 16.34 -21.16 13.84
CA TYR A 336 16.32 -19.75 14.22
C TYR A 336 15.37 -19.44 15.39
N PHE A 337 14.39 -20.29 15.63
CA PHE A 337 13.32 -20.10 16.61
C PHE A 337 13.61 -20.77 17.96
N GLY A 338 14.77 -21.40 18.10
CA GLY A 338 15.18 -21.99 19.37
C GLY A 338 15.44 -20.94 20.47
N PRO A 339 15.47 -21.39 21.77
CA PRO A 339 15.31 -22.78 22.23
C PRO A 339 13.86 -23.23 22.47
N ASP A 340 12.88 -22.32 22.45
CA ASP A 340 11.49 -22.58 22.86
C ASP A 340 10.59 -23.07 21.72
N PHE A 341 10.94 -22.73 20.46
CA PHE A 341 10.20 -23.09 19.24
C PHE A 341 8.70 -22.74 19.30
N LYS A 342 8.40 -21.62 19.96
CA LYS A 342 7.04 -21.10 20.12
C LYS A 342 6.83 -19.84 19.29
N LEU A 343 5.57 -19.60 18.91
CA LEU A 343 5.15 -18.41 18.18
C LEU A 343 5.22 -17.16 19.08
N HIS A 344 4.56 -17.21 20.23
CA HIS A 344 4.46 -16.06 21.11
C HIS A 344 5.74 -15.85 21.91
N ILE A 345 6.13 -14.59 22.02
CA ILE A 345 7.25 -14.11 22.84
C ILE A 345 6.70 -13.45 24.12
N GLU A 346 7.42 -13.59 25.20
CA GLU A 346 7.07 -12.98 26.49
C GLU A 346 7.68 -11.57 26.58
N LYS A 347 6.97 -10.67 27.25
CA LYS A 347 7.50 -9.34 27.56
C LYS A 347 8.73 -9.44 28.48
N SER A 348 9.69 -8.57 28.28
CA SER A 348 10.87 -8.47 29.16
C SER A 348 10.50 -7.77 30.47
N ASN A 349 11.43 -7.76 31.43
CA ASN A 349 11.33 -7.03 32.69
C ASN A 349 11.68 -5.53 32.57
N MET A 350 11.71 -4.99 31.36
CA MET A 350 11.97 -3.59 31.09
C MET A 350 10.92 -2.69 31.79
N THR A 351 11.39 -1.64 32.45
CA THR A 351 10.49 -0.68 33.09
C THR A 351 9.80 0.19 32.06
N ASN A 352 8.48 0.28 32.12
CA ASN A 352 7.71 1.22 31.32
C ASN A 352 7.89 2.65 31.84
N GLN A 353 8.54 3.50 31.06
CA GLN A 353 8.77 4.91 31.39
C GLN A 353 7.58 5.82 31.00
N ASN A 354 6.55 5.26 30.39
CA ASN A 354 5.34 5.97 30.01
C ASN A 354 4.35 5.99 31.18
N THR A 355 4.38 7.04 31.99
CA THR A 355 3.42 7.19 33.08
C THR A 355 2.01 7.42 32.54
N GLN A 356 1.01 6.97 33.28
CA GLN A 356 -0.38 7.15 32.89
C GLN A 356 -0.73 8.63 32.66
N ASP A 357 -0.27 9.52 33.54
CA ASP A 357 -0.48 10.97 33.40
C ASP A 357 0.11 11.52 32.10
N TYR A 358 1.31 11.05 31.70
CA TYR A 358 1.93 11.43 30.43
C TYR A 358 1.09 10.97 29.23
N LEU A 359 0.66 9.72 29.22
CA LEU A 359 -0.14 9.15 28.13
C LEU A 359 -1.51 9.86 28.00
N GLU A 360 -2.17 10.13 29.13
CA GLU A 360 -3.46 10.83 29.16
C GLU A 360 -3.34 12.28 28.65
N LYS A 361 -2.31 13.01 29.08
CA LYS A 361 -2.05 14.37 28.60
C LYS A 361 -1.78 14.41 27.12
N THR A 362 -0.95 13.49 26.62
CA THR A 362 -0.66 13.37 25.19
C THR A 362 -1.91 13.06 24.38
N MET A 363 -2.70 12.09 24.81
CA MET A 363 -3.97 11.73 24.18
C MET A 363 -4.98 12.89 24.18
N THR A 364 -5.07 13.62 25.30
CA THR A 364 -5.94 14.81 25.39
C THR A 364 -5.55 15.84 24.36
N ARG A 365 -4.25 16.11 24.19
CA ARG A 365 -3.76 17.05 23.17
C ARG A 365 -4.07 16.61 21.75
N LEU A 366 -3.94 15.32 21.44
CA LEU A 366 -4.33 14.78 20.14
C LEU A 366 -5.84 14.93 19.89
N PHE A 367 -6.66 14.72 20.92
CA PHE A 367 -8.11 14.92 20.80
C PHE A 367 -8.48 16.39 20.60
N GLU A 368 -7.75 17.32 21.21
CA GLU A 368 -7.91 18.76 20.93
C GLU A 368 -7.59 19.05 19.46
N ASN A 369 -6.47 18.56 18.94
CA ASN A 369 -6.10 18.74 17.54
C ASN A 369 -7.17 18.16 16.59
N LEU A 370 -7.72 16.99 16.89
CA LEU A 370 -8.76 16.36 16.07
C LEU A 370 -10.10 17.13 16.09
N ARG A 371 -10.36 17.95 17.13
CA ARG A 371 -11.55 18.82 17.17
C ARG A 371 -11.44 20.03 16.23
N GLU A 372 -10.22 20.43 15.90
CA GLU A 372 -9.96 21.52 14.97
C GLU A 372 -10.16 21.12 13.49
N LEU A 373 -10.33 19.81 13.21
CA LEU A 373 -10.60 19.32 11.86
C LEU A 373 -11.96 19.86 11.37
N PRO A 374 -12.03 20.41 10.15
CA PRO A 374 -13.31 20.77 9.56
C PRO A 374 -14.20 19.53 9.43
N TYR A 375 -15.49 19.71 9.65
CA TYR A 375 -16.48 18.64 9.49
C TYR A 375 -16.41 18.08 8.07
N ALA A 376 -16.12 16.81 7.98
CA ALA A 376 -15.87 16.05 6.76
C ALA A 376 -15.02 16.85 5.76
N PRO A 377 -13.81 16.45 5.42
CA PRO A 377 -13.03 17.21 4.45
C PRO A 377 -13.96 17.55 3.32
N SER A 378 -14.22 18.82 3.17
CA SER A 378 -15.04 19.30 2.09
C SER A 378 -14.31 18.86 0.84
N VAL A 379 -14.85 17.85 0.17
CA VAL A 379 -14.61 17.76 -1.26
C VAL A 379 -15.06 19.11 -1.75
N GLN A 380 -14.11 19.98 -2.06
CA GLN A 380 -14.45 21.20 -2.77
C GLN A 380 -15.08 20.71 -4.07
N MET A 381 -16.41 20.65 -4.07
CA MET A 381 -17.14 20.60 -5.32
C MET A 381 -16.82 21.92 -6.00
N GLN A 382 -15.84 21.90 -6.87
CA GLN A 382 -15.59 23.01 -7.77
C GLN A 382 -16.87 23.16 -8.60
N PRO A 383 -17.47 24.34 -8.69
CA PRO A 383 -18.53 24.55 -9.65
C PRO A 383 -17.94 24.19 -11.03
N ILE A 384 -18.69 23.43 -11.81
CA ILE A 384 -18.30 23.10 -13.19
C ILE A 384 -18.01 24.44 -13.88
N GLU A 385 -16.79 24.61 -14.39
CA GLU A 385 -16.43 25.85 -15.07
C GLU A 385 -17.41 26.11 -16.22
N PRO A 386 -17.87 27.35 -16.42
CA PRO A 386 -18.88 27.69 -17.45
C PRO A 386 -18.48 27.22 -18.87
N ASP A 387 -17.17 27.07 -19.12
CA ASP A 387 -16.66 26.62 -20.41
C ASP A 387 -16.80 25.10 -20.63
N THR A 388 -16.85 24.31 -19.55
CA THR A 388 -17.13 22.87 -19.63
C THR A 388 -18.61 22.63 -19.93
N LEU A 389 -19.51 23.48 -19.46
CA LEU A 389 -20.94 23.41 -19.78
C LEU A 389 -21.24 23.72 -21.27
N LYS A 390 -20.39 24.49 -21.94
CA LYS A 390 -20.54 24.77 -23.37
C LYS A 390 -20.15 23.57 -24.25
N MET A 391 -19.36 22.63 -23.76
CA MET A 391 -18.97 21.42 -24.45
C MET A 391 -19.99 20.28 -24.33
N LEU A 392 -20.90 20.35 -23.33
CA LEU A 392 -22.00 19.41 -23.21
C LEU A 392 -23.12 19.85 -24.16
N ASP A 393 -23.25 19.14 -25.27
CA ASP A 393 -24.40 19.33 -26.15
C ASP A 393 -25.69 19.17 -25.33
N LYS A 394 -26.59 20.16 -25.44
CA LYS A 394 -27.86 20.16 -24.66
C LYS A 394 -28.66 18.87 -24.85
N SER A 395 -28.52 18.22 -26.00
CA SER A 395 -29.14 16.91 -26.28
C SER A 395 -28.66 15.78 -25.36
N LEU A 396 -27.41 15.83 -24.89
CA LEU A 396 -26.85 14.82 -23.96
C LEU A 396 -27.32 15.02 -22.50
N VAL A 397 -27.74 16.24 -22.15
CA VAL A 397 -28.25 16.54 -20.81
C VAL A 397 -29.72 16.14 -20.65
N GLU A 398 -30.50 16.23 -21.75
CA GLU A 398 -31.92 15.81 -21.75
C GLU A 398 -32.06 14.29 -21.69
N ASP A 399 -31.12 13.53 -22.29
CA ASP A 399 -31.13 12.05 -22.29
C ASP A 399 -30.80 11.45 -20.90
N HIS A 400 -30.12 12.19 -20.02
CA HIS A 400 -29.85 11.74 -18.65
C HIS A 400 -31.00 11.88 -17.68
N LEU A 401 -32.10 12.51 -18.08
CA LEU A 401 -33.30 12.66 -17.24
C LEU A 401 -34.26 11.47 -17.34
N ASN A 402 -33.98 10.50 -18.22
CA ASN A 402 -34.80 9.30 -18.35
C ASN A 402 -34.04 8.07 -17.79
N PRO A 403 -34.37 7.57 -16.57
CA PRO A 403 -33.64 6.48 -15.93
C PRO A 403 -33.77 5.12 -16.66
N ASP A 404 -34.63 5.03 -17.67
CA ASP A 404 -34.87 3.78 -18.42
C ASP A 404 -34.06 3.68 -19.72
N VAL A 405 -33.23 4.68 -20.04
CA VAL A 405 -32.41 4.69 -21.26
C VAL A 405 -30.95 4.44 -20.91
N CYS A 406 -30.48 3.25 -21.17
CA CYS A 406 -29.06 2.87 -21.08
C CYS A 406 -28.34 3.24 -22.40
N LEU A 407 -27.47 4.24 -22.37
CA LEU A 407 -26.64 4.63 -23.51
C LEU A 407 -25.39 3.75 -23.60
N PHE A 408 -25.36 2.84 -24.57
CA PHE A 408 -24.14 2.14 -24.96
C PHE A 408 -23.47 2.85 -26.13
N THR A 409 -22.30 3.42 -25.92
CA THR A 409 -21.46 3.89 -27.03
C THR A 409 -20.66 2.71 -27.54
N VAL A 410 -21.04 2.16 -28.69
CA VAL A 410 -20.30 1.09 -29.37
C VAL A 410 -19.41 1.75 -30.43
N ILE A 411 -18.10 1.62 -30.29
CA ILE A 411 -17.12 2.06 -31.29
C ILE A 411 -16.91 0.89 -32.26
N TYR A 412 -17.35 1.05 -33.53
CA TYR A 412 -17.09 0.08 -34.59
C TYR A 412 -15.80 0.40 -35.31
N PHE A 413 -14.94 -0.59 -35.44
CA PHE A 413 -13.82 -0.55 -36.38
C PHE A 413 -14.24 -1.28 -37.67
N CYS A 414 -14.38 -0.54 -38.75
CA CYS A 414 -14.55 -1.15 -40.06
C CYS A 414 -13.19 -1.27 -40.75
N VAL A 415 -12.76 -2.50 -40.98
CA VAL A 415 -11.64 -2.80 -41.87
C VAL A 415 -12.22 -3.16 -43.24
N CYS A 416 -12.12 -2.25 -44.20
CA CYS A 416 -12.49 -2.55 -45.59
C CYS A 416 -11.31 -3.24 -46.26
N HIS A 417 -11.47 -4.51 -46.63
CA HIS A 417 -10.61 -5.18 -47.60
C HIS A 417 -11.21 -4.96 -48.99
N GLU A 418 -10.56 -4.17 -49.78
CA GLU A 418 -10.78 -4.23 -51.24
C GLU A 418 -10.00 -5.44 -51.79
N ALA A 419 -10.74 -6.47 -52.13
CA ALA A 419 -10.19 -7.59 -52.92
C ALA A 419 -10.34 -7.27 -54.40
N GLU A 420 -9.30 -6.76 -55.03
CA GLU A 420 -9.16 -6.85 -56.45
C GLU A 420 -8.62 -8.23 -56.85
N PHE A 421 -9.44 -8.97 -57.60
CA PHE A 421 -9.02 -10.17 -58.29
C PHE A 421 -8.10 -9.75 -59.44
N PHE A 422 -6.80 -10.03 -59.34
CA PHE A 422 -5.89 -10.08 -60.51
C PHE A 422 -5.02 -11.33 -60.40
N ASP A 423 -5.07 -12.08 -61.51
CA ASP A 423 -4.31 -13.27 -61.80
C ASP A 423 -2.81 -12.91 -61.96
N GLY A 424 -1.94 -13.72 -61.34
CA GLY A 424 -0.54 -13.87 -61.79
C GLY A 424 0.51 -12.96 -61.12
N GLY A 425 1.18 -13.46 -60.10
CA GLY A 425 2.63 -13.32 -59.98
C GLY A 425 3.22 -12.15 -59.19
N ARG A 426 3.86 -12.50 -58.06
CA ARG A 426 4.90 -11.81 -57.26
C ARG A 426 4.46 -10.88 -56.12
N GLU A 427 4.91 -11.30 -54.94
CA GLU A 427 4.87 -10.60 -53.67
C GLU A 427 5.49 -9.21 -53.70
N SER A 428 4.77 -8.23 -53.19
CA SER A 428 5.38 -7.07 -52.51
C SER A 428 4.42 -6.54 -51.44
N ALA A 429 4.91 -6.43 -50.24
CA ALA A 429 4.19 -5.83 -49.12
C ALA A 429 3.77 -4.40 -49.47
N ARG A 430 2.49 -4.04 -49.23
CA ARG A 430 2.01 -2.67 -49.30
C ARG A 430 1.34 -2.29 -48.01
N ASP A 431 1.62 -1.07 -47.58
CA ASP A 431 1.17 -0.41 -46.36
C ASP A 431 -0.36 -0.38 -46.24
N VAL A 432 -0.85 -0.73 -45.06
CA VAL A 432 -2.28 -0.62 -44.68
C VAL A 432 -2.51 0.80 -44.19
N GLN A 433 -3.25 1.62 -44.91
CA GLN A 433 -3.74 2.90 -44.41
C GLN A 433 -5.07 2.70 -43.69
N VAL A 434 -5.12 3.11 -42.41
CA VAL A 434 -6.33 3.08 -41.58
C VAL A 434 -6.97 4.47 -41.63
N PHE A 435 -8.19 4.54 -42.17
CA PHE A 435 -9.00 5.77 -42.17
C PHE A 435 -10.03 5.70 -41.05
N PHE A 436 -10.09 6.75 -40.23
CA PHE A 436 -11.11 6.92 -39.18
C PHE A 436 -12.27 7.75 -39.71
N PHE A 437 -13.46 7.17 -39.72
CA PHE A 437 -14.72 7.92 -39.92
C PHE A 437 -15.64 7.74 -38.73
N PRO A 438 -16.14 8.83 -38.12
CA PRO A 438 -17.16 8.73 -37.07
C PRO A 438 -18.53 8.56 -37.70
N CYS A 439 -19.07 7.35 -37.73
CA CYS A 439 -20.47 7.11 -38.05
C CYS A 439 -21.30 7.00 -36.76
N ARG A 440 -22.21 7.94 -36.55
CA ARG A 440 -23.24 7.85 -35.52
C ARG A 440 -24.48 7.16 -36.11
N PHE A 441 -24.80 5.98 -35.57
CA PHE A 441 -26.11 5.34 -35.76
C PHE A 441 -26.76 5.10 -34.42
N PHE A 442 -27.99 5.57 -34.27
CA PHE A 442 -28.82 5.30 -33.09
C PHE A 442 -29.71 4.09 -33.39
N PHE A 443 -29.63 3.06 -32.55
CA PHE A 443 -30.59 1.98 -32.51
C PHE A 443 -31.13 1.84 -31.09
N SER A 444 -32.45 1.97 -30.97
CA SER A 444 -33.20 1.67 -29.73
C SER A 444 -33.78 0.28 -29.89
N PHE A 445 -33.39 -0.66 -28.99
CA PHE A 445 -34.01 -1.97 -28.90
C PHE A 445 -34.55 -2.20 -27.49
N PRO A 446 -35.81 -2.66 -27.34
CA PRO A 446 -36.33 -3.10 -26.04
C PRO A 446 -35.72 -4.48 -25.68
N ALA A 447 -35.40 -4.64 -24.38
CA ALA A 447 -34.57 -5.73 -23.82
C ALA A 447 -35.26 -7.13 -23.81
N ARG A 448 -36.23 -7.43 -24.69
CA ARG A 448 -37.01 -8.68 -24.60
C ARG A 448 -37.21 -9.45 -25.89
N GLU A 449 -36.45 -9.32 -26.94
CA GLU A 449 -36.54 -10.24 -28.06
C GLU A 449 -35.21 -10.36 -28.84
N LEU A 450 -34.38 -11.29 -28.43
CA LEU A 450 -33.17 -11.69 -29.19
C LEU A 450 -32.99 -13.22 -29.14
N TRP A 451 -33.95 -13.97 -29.69
CA TRP A 451 -33.75 -15.35 -30.11
C TRP A 451 -34.70 -15.67 -31.29
N SER A 452 -34.25 -15.44 -32.51
CA SER A 452 -34.72 -16.14 -33.69
C SER A 452 -33.54 -16.32 -34.66
N TYR A 453 -33.22 -17.56 -34.97
CA TYR A 453 -32.18 -17.99 -35.89
C TYR A 453 -32.63 -17.84 -37.34
N SER A 454 -31.82 -17.21 -38.19
CA SER A 454 -31.87 -17.31 -39.65
C SER A 454 -30.45 -17.53 -40.17
N PRO A 455 -30.27 -18.39 -41.20
CA PRO A 455 -28.92 -18.82 -41.66
C PRO A 455 -28.07 -17.79 -42.38
N GLU A 456 -28.54 -16.57 -42.60
CA GLU A 456 -27.84 -15.58 -43.42
C GLU A 456 -26.95 -14.60 -42.66
N ASN A 457 -26.79 -14.72 -41.32
CA ASN A 457 -26.05 -13.76 -40.50
C ASN A 457 -24.79 -14.35 -39.83
N VAL A 458 -24.01 -15.15 -40.54
CA VAL A 458 -22.71 -15.67 -40.02
C VAL A 458 -21.69 -14.56 -39.77
N LEU A 459 -21.86 -13.42 -40.41
CA LEU A 459 -20.97 -12.27 -40.21
C LEU A 459 -21.22 -11.55 -38.85
N PHE A 460 -22.48 -11.54 -38.38
CA PHE A 460 -22.84 -10.85 -37.14
C PHE A 460 -22.32 -11.57 -35.89
N CYS A 461 -22.25 -12.91 -35.92
CA CYS A 461 -21.78 -13.72 -34.80
C CYS A 461 -20.26 -13.61 -34.55
N LYS A 462 -19.44 -13.35 -35.59
CA LYS A 462 -17.99 -13.15 -35.43
C LYS A 462 -17.63 -11.80 -34.83
N ILE A 463 -18.45 -10.77 -35.03
CA ILE A 463 -18.23 -9.43 -34.48
C ILE A 463 -18.58 -9.40 -32.97
N LEU A 464 -19.63 -10.13 -32.57
CA LEU A 464 -20.01 -10.26 -31.13
C LEU A 464 -18.99 -11.07 -30.30
N HIS A 465 -18.30 -12.05 -30.92
CA HIS A 465 -17.28 -12.85 -30.20
C HIS A 465 -15.97 -12.06 -29.96
N ILE A 466 -15.65 -11.09 -30.79
CA ILE A 466 -14.46 -10.24 -30.59
C ILE A 466 -14.71 -9.19 -29.49
N ALA A 467 -15.94 -8.71 -29.35
CA ALA A 467 -16.29 -7.77 -28.28
C ALA A 467 -16.36 -8.41 -26.87
N ALA A 468 -16.64 -9.71 -26.77
CA ALA A 468 -16.68 -10.44 -25.50
C ALA A 468 -15.29 -10.90 -24.99
N ALA A 469 -14.24 -10.80 -25.81
CA ALA A 469 -12.86 -11.18 -25.46
C ALA A 469 -12.01 -10.00 -24.97
N VAL A 470 -12.58 -8.78 -24.88
CA VAL A 470 -11.86 -7.54 -24.47
C VAL A 470 -12.44 -6.95 -23.16
N TYR A 471 -13.27 -7.72 -22.43
CA TYR A 471 -13.72 -7.37 -21.08
C TYR A 471 -13.32 -8.43 -20.07
#